data_8819e874eb0bbc9b7f21505f24f2dd2a
#
_entry.id   8819e874eb0bbc9b7f21505f24f2dd2a
#
_cell.length_a   1.000
_cell.length_b   1.000
_cell.length_c   1.000
_cell.angle_alpha   90.00
_cell.angle_beta   90.00
_cell.angle_gamma   90.00
#
_symmetry.space_group_name_H-M   'P 1'
#
loop_
_entity.id
_entity.type
_entity.pdbx_description
1 polymer ?
#
loop_
_entity_poly.entity_id
_entity_poly.type
_entity_poly.pdbx_seq_one_letter_code
_entity_poly.pdbx_strand_id
1 'polypeptide(L)'
;MRITYVGERKMNELSRKGLAKLHWAQEHMPALMEIRKRFSEEKPLKGLKVGMALHTEAKTGMLAVTLADGGAEIRLASCNPLSTDDSVAEALRTEYGLEVHAKKWESQDEYY
;
A
#
# COMPACT_ATOMS: atom_id res chain seq x y z
N MET A 1 -6.35 5.74 -21.04
CA MET A 1 -6.84 5.28 -20.73
C MET A 1 -7.49 5.00 -20.44
N ARG A 2 -7.67 5.43 -20.61
CA ARG A 2 -8.32 5.16 -20.30
C ARG A 2 -8.86 5.13 -19.60
N ILE A 3 -9.07 5.91 -19.52
CA ILE A 3 -9.60 5.70 -18.92
C ILE A 3 -10.37 5.43 -18.71
N THR A 4 -10.43 5.85 -18.78
CA THR A 4 -11.06 5.38 -18.58
C THR A 4 -11.90 4.70 -18.60
N TYR A 5 -11.94 4.70 -18.80
CA TYR A 5 -12.64 3.90 -18.71
C TYR A 5 -12.91 3.09 -18.60
N VAL A 6 -12.75 3.36 -18.58
CA VAL A 6 -12.92 2.77 -18.20
C VAL A 6 -13.02 2.40 -18.27
N GLY A 7 -12.83 2.23 -18.57
CA GLY A 7 -12.52 2.12 -18.36
C GLY A 7 -12.35 2.44 -18.14
N GLU A 8 -11.94 2.34 -19.41
CA GLU A 8 -11.19 3.02 -18.70
C GLU A 8 -11.49 2.98 -17.25
N ARG A 9 -10.69 2.45 -16.56
CA ARG A 9 -11.06 2.45 -15.17
C ARG A 9 -10.72 3.78 -14.51
N LYS A 10 -11.69 4.37 -13.87
CA LYS A 10 -11.44 5.61 -13.16
C LYS A 10 -10.97 5.32 -11.75
N MET A 11 -9.98 6.09 -11.32
CA MET A 11 -9.56 6.09 -9.93
C MET A 11 -10.66 6.75 -9.09
N ASN A 12 -11.11 6.09 -8.02
CA ASN A 12 -12.11 6.70 -7.17
C ASN A 12 -11.49 7.79 -6.30
N GLU A 13 -12.33 8.60 -5.66
CA GLU A 13 -11.87 9.75 -4.90
C GLU A 13 -10.99 9.34 -3.72
N LEU A 14 -11.34 8.25 -3.05
CA LEU A 14 -10.59 7.76 -1.91
C LEU A 14 -9.19 7.30 -2.33
N SER A 15 -9.09 6.57 -3.43
CA SER A 15 -7.79 6.14 -3.98
C SER A 15 -6.91 7.32 -4.33
N ARG A 16 -7.52 8.35 -4.90
CA ARG A 16 -6.77 9.55 -5.30
C ARG A 16 -6.14 10.24 -4.10
N LYS A 17 -6.92 10.38 -3.04
CA LYS A 17 -6.40 10.98 -1.80
C LYS A 17 -5.26 10.14 -1.23
N GLY A 18 -5.43 8.82 -1.21
CA GLY A 18 -4.41 7.93 -0.69
C GLY A 18 -3.14 7.96 -1.54
N LEU A 19 -3.30 8.00 -2.86
CA LEU A 19 -2.14 8.06 -3.75
C LEU A 19 -1.34 9.33 -3.55
N ALA A 20 -2.04 10.45 -3.33
CA ALA A 20 -1.36 11.72 -3.05
C ALA A 20 -0.54 11.62 -1.75
N LYS A 21 -1.10 10.99 -0.74
CA LYS A 21 -0.37 10.79 0.53
C LYS A 21 0.84 9.89 0.35
N LEU A 22 0.71 8.84 -0.46
CA LEU A 22 1.83 7.95 -0.75
C LEU A 22 2.92 8.67 -1.53
N HIS A 23 2.55 9.51 -2.49
CA HIS A 23 3.53 10.32 -3.21
C HIS A 23 4.27 11.27 -2.28
N TRP A 24 3.53 11.88 -1.35
CA TRP A 24 4.15 12.75 -0.35
C TRP A 24 5.19 11.97 0.48
N ALA A 25 4.82 10.76 0.90
CA ALA A 25 5.74 9.92 1.68
C ALA A 25 6.99 9.58 0.87
N GLN A 26 6.83 9.29 -0.42
CA GLN A 26 7.99 8.99 -1.27
C GLN A 26 9.00 10.14 -1.25
N GLU A 27 8.50 11.37 -1.32
CA GLU A 27 9.39 12.54 -1.34
C GLU A 27 10.09 12.76 -0.01
N HIS A 28 9.55 12.20 1.06
CA HIS A 28 10.10 12.38 2.40
C HIS A 28 10.82 11.14 2.93
N MET A 29 11.04 10.14 2.07
CA MET A 29 11.72 8.89 2.44
C MET A 29 12.78 8.53 1.39
N PRO A 30 13.77 9.41 1.18
CA PRO A 30 14.72 9.18 0.08
C PRO A 30 15.55 7.90 0.23
N ALA A 31 15.92 7.54 1.47
CA ALA A 31 16.68 6.30 1.69
C ALA A 31 15.87 5.09 1.30
N LEU A 32 14.59 5.07 1.67
CA LEU A 32 13.71 3.96 1.31
C LEU A 32 13.50 3.88 -0.20
N MET A 33 13.40 5.03 -0.86
CA MET A 33 13.22 5.05 -2.31
C MET A 33 14.45 4.53 -3.04
N GLU A 34 15.65 4.77 -2.51
CA GLU A 34 16.86 4.18 -3.06
C GLU A 34 16.83 2.66 -2.93
N ILE A 35 16.40 2.16 -1.76
CA ILE A 35 16.25 0.72 -1.54
C ILE A 35 15.20 0.16 -2.48
N ARG A 36 14.09 0.87 -2.66
CA ARG A 36 13.01 0.44 -3.55
C ARG A 36 13.51 0.24 -4.98
N LYS A 37 14.34 1.17 -5.46
CA LYS A 37 14.91 1.07 -6.79
C LYS A 37 15.73 -0.20 -6.94
N ARG A 38 16.61 -0.48 -5.96
CA ARG A 38 17.43 -1.69 -5.99
C ARG A 38 16.57 -2.95 -5.88
N PHE A 39 15.56 -2.92 -5.03
CA PHE A 39 14.67 -4.06 -4.83
C PHE A 39 13.90 -4.39 -6.10
N SER A 40 13.46 -3.36 -6.84
CA SER A 40 12.70 -3.61 -8.08
C SER A 40 13.58 -4.24 -9.16
N GLU A 41 14.89 -4.00 -9.12
CA GLU A 41 15.83 -4.58 -10.08
C GLU A 41 16.29 -5.97 -9.65
N GLU A 42 16.62 -6.14 -8.37
CA GLU A 42 17.25 -7.36 -7.87
C GLU A 42 16.26 -8.41 -7.41
N LYS A 43 15.06 -7.99 -7.02
CA LYS A 43 14.01 -8.90 -6.52
C LYS A 43 14.51 -9.83 -5.41
N PRO A 44 15.16 -9.30 -4.35
CA PRO A 44 15.76 -10.15 -3.33
C PRO A 44 14.74 -10.93 -2.50
N LEU A 45 13.45 -10.52 -2.54
CA LEU A 45 12.40 -11.17 -1.75
C LEU A 45 11.52 -12.06 -2.58
N LYS A 46 11.92 -12.36 -3.80
CA LYS A 46 11.14 -13.21 -4.70
C LYS A 46 10.84 -14.56 -4.05
N GLY A 47 9.57 -14.93 -4.08
CA GLY A 47 9.12 -16.19 -3.51
C GLY A 47 8.74 -16.12 -2.05
N LEU A 48 8.95 -14.99 -1.37
CA LEU A 48 8.58 -14.84 0.02
C LEU A 48 7.17 -14.31 0.16
N LYS A 49 6.47 -14.78 1.17
CA LYS A 49 5.16 -14.27 1.54
C LYS A 49 5.34 -13.53 2.87
N VAL A 50 4.99 -12.25 2.88
CA VAL A 50 5.22 -11.40 4.04
C VAL A 50 3.90 -10.86 4.57
N GLY A 51 3.62 -11.17 5.83
CA GLY A 51 2.49 -10.60 6.53
C GLY A 51 2.96 -9.40 7.34
N MET A 52 2.24 -8.30 7.23
CA MET A 52 2.57 -7.08 7.94
C MET A 52 1.39 -6.67 8.81
N ALA A 53 1.63 -6.46 10.10
CA ALA A 53 0.60 -6.00 11.03
C ALA A 53 1.07 -4.67 11.60
N LEU A 54 0.81 -3.61 10.88
CA LEU A 54 1.32 -2.27 11.19
C LEU A 54 0.19 -1.25 10.99
N HIS A 55 0.43 -0.03 11.49
CA HIS A 55 -0.50 1.08 11.22
C HIS A 55 -0.56 1.31 9.72
N THR A 56 -1.77 1.32 9.16
CA THR A 56 -1.94 1.51 7.73
C THR A 56 -1.97 3.00 7.43
N GLU A 57 -0.82 3.57 7.18
CA GLU A 57 -0.65 4.97 6.86
C GLU A 57 0.36 5.11 5.72
N ALA A 58 0.64 6.35 5.30
CA ALA A 58 1.42 6.59 4.08
C ALA A 58 2.84 6.02 4.15
N LYS A 59 3.55 6.23 5.24
CA LYS A 59 4.94 5.74 5.34
C LYS A 59 4.99 4.23 5.39
N THR A 60 4.12 3.62 6.18
CA THR A 60 4.01 2.17 6.23
C THR A 60 3.60 1.62 4.87
N GLY A 61 2.71 2.34 4.17
CA GLY A 61 2.30 1.96 2.83
C GLY A 61 3.49 1.91 1.88
N MET A 62 4.38 2.90 1.94
CA MET A 62 5.56 2.89 1.08
C MET A 62 6.53 1.78 1.44
N LEU A 63 6.61 1.40 2.72
CA LEU A 63 7.40 0.23 3.09
C LEU A 63 6.83 -1.03 2.44
N ALA A 64 5.50 -1.20 2.49
CA ALA A 64 4.84 -2.35 1.88
C ALA A 64 5.08 -2.39 0.37
N VAL A 65 4.98 -1.24 -0.30
CA VAL A 65 5.23 -1.14 -1.73
C VAL A 65 6.68 -1.53 -2.04
N THR A 66 7.63 -1.07 -1.23
CA THR A 66 9.04 -1.39 -1.42
C THR A 66 9.29 -2.89 -1.32
N LEU A 67 8.70 -3.55 -0.33
CA LEU A 67 8.85 -5.00 -0.18
C LEU A 67 8.20 -5.75 -1.34
N ALA A 68 7.04 -5.27 -1.81
CA ALA A 68 6.37 -5.87 -2.96
C ALA A 68 7.21 -5.72 -4.22
N ASP A 69 7.82 -4.55 -4.43
CA ASP A 69 8.71 -4.33 -5.56
C ASP A 69 9.92 -5.27 -5.49
N GLY A 70 10.31 -5.67 -4.29
CA GLY A 70 11.39 -6.64 -4.09
C GLY A 70 11.00 -8.06 -4.40
N GLY A 71 9.76 -8.30 -4.80
CA GLY A 71 9.28 -9.61 -5.21
C GLY A 71 8.44 -10.33 -4.17
N ALA A 72 8.26 -9.78 -2.98
CA ALA A 72 7.47 -10.41 -1.94
C ALA A 72 5.98 -10.34 -2.22
N GLU A 73 5.26 -11.35 -1.79
CA GLU A 73 3.81 -11.33 -1.79
C GLU A 73 3.38 -10.74 -0.44
N ILE A 74 2.76 -9.56 -0.48
CA ILE A 74 2.49 -8.77 0.73
C ILE A 74 1.03 -8.89 1.14
N ARG A 75 0.82 -9.13 2.43
CA ARG A 75 -0.51 -9.02 3.05
C ARG A 75 -0.37 -8.08 4.23
N LEU A 76 -1.09 -6.98 4.16
CA LEU A 76 -1.02 -5.93 5.17
C LEU A 76 -2.33 -5.89 5.95
N ALA A 77 -2.23 -5.95 7.27
CA ALA A 77 -3.37 -5.78 8.15
C ALA A 77 -3.06 -4.68 9.14
N SER A 78 -4.07 -3.93 9.53
CA SER A 78 -3.89 -2.89 10.53
C SER A 78 -3.72 -3.50 11.91
N CYS A 79 -2.80 -2.96 12.69
CA CYS A 79 -2.65 -3.40 14.08
C CYS A 79 -3.64 -2.70 15.02
N ASN A 80 -4.30 -1.65 14.51
CA ASN A 80 -5.31 -0.91 15.28
C ASN A 80 -6.28 -0.26 14.29
N PRO A 81 -7.58 -0.60 14.35
CA PRO A 81 -8.55 0.01 13.42
C PRO A 81 -8.58 1.53 13.48
N LEU A 82 -8.32 2.13 14.64
CA LEU A 82 -8.36 3.58 14.78
C LEU A 82 -7.17 4.27 14.12
N SER A 83 -6.09 3.55 13.85
CA SER A 83 -4.90 4.11 13.23
C SER A 83 -4.84 3.80 11.73
N THR A 84 -5.92 3.29 11.16
CA THR A 84 -5.99 2.99 9.73
C THR A 84 -6.37 4.25 8.96
N ASP A 85 -5.61 4.55 7.90
CA ASP A 85 -5.97 5.59 6.94
C ASP A 85 -6.63 4.90 5.75
N ASP A 86 -7.95 5.02 5.65
CA ASP A 86 -8.72 4.33 4.61
C ASP A 86 -8.30 4.73 3.21
N SER A 87 -7.91 6.00 3.01
CA SER A 87 -7.50 6.45 1.68
C SER A 87 -6.20 5.78 1.25
N VAL A 88 -5.26 5.63 2.17
CA VAL A 88 -4.00 4.92 1.88
C VAL A 88 -4.28 3.44 1.62
N ALA A 89 -5.12 2.82 2.45
CA ALA A 89 -5.47 1.40 2.26
C ALA A 89 -6.08 1.17 0.88
N GLU A 90 -6.99 2.06 0.48
CA GLU A 90 -7.65 1.93 -0.82
C GLU A 90 -6.66 2.11 -1.97
N ALA A 91 -5.76 3.10 -1.86
CA ALA A 91 -4.75 3.32 -2.89
C ALA A 91 -3.81 2.12 -3.01
N LEU A 92 -3.43 1.52 -1.89
CA LEU A 92 -2.58 0.33 -1.94
C LEU A 92 -3.27 -0.82 -2.66
N ARG A 93 -4.57 -0.99 -2.44
CA ARG A 93 -5.34 -2.04 -3.12
C ARG A 93 -5.49 -1.76 -4.61
N THR A 94 -5.88 -0.55 -4.97
CA THR A 94 -6.27 -0.24 -6.35
C THR A 94 -5.09 0.15 -7.23
N GLU A 95 -4.12 0.87 -6.70
CA GLU A 95 -3.02 1.39 -7.51
C GLU A 95 -1.77 0.52 -7.45
N TYR A 96 -1.60 -0.22 -6.37
CA TYR A 96 -0.43 -1.09 -6.22
C TYR A 96 -0.78 -2.57 -6.18
N GLY A 97 -2.07 -2.90 -6.14
CA GLY A 97 -2.51 -4.28 -6.18
C GLY A 97 -2.17 -5.09 -4.95
N LEU A 98 -1.93 -4.45 -3.82
CA LEU A 98 -1.58 -5.16 -2.60
C LEU A 98 -2.83 -5.69 -1.90
N GLU A 99 -2.65 -6.78 -1.16
CA GLU A 99 -3.73 -7.33 -0.35
C GLU A 99 -3.70 -6.62 1.01
N VAL A 100 -4.71 -5.79 1.26
CA VAL A 100 -4.77 -4.97 2.47
C VAL A 100 -6.06 -5.25 3.20
N HIS A 101 -5.94 -5.74 4.43
CA HIS A 101 -7.06 -6.04 5.31
C HIS A 101 -7.08 -5.02 6.44
N ALA A 102 -7.44 -3.79 6.10
CA ALA A 102 -7.42 -2.69 7.04
C ALA A 102 -8.55 -1.72 6.72
N LYS A 103 -9.24 -1.25 7.75
CA LYS A 103 -10.38 -0.38 7.61
C LYS A 103 -10.58 0.37 8.91
N LYS A 104 -10.70 1.68 8.83
CA LYS A 104 -10.96 2.47 10.02
C LYS A 104 -12.35 2.15 10.55
N TRP A 105 -12.48 2.05 11.87
CA TRP A 105 -13.75 1.77 12.54
C TRP A 105 -14.32 0.39 12.21
N GLU A 106 -13.47 -0.56 11.75
CA GLU A 106 -13.93 -1.91 11.55
C GLU A 106 -14.28 -2.56 12.90
N SER A 107 -15.21 -3.51 12.88
CA SER A 107 -15.59 -4.21 14.08
C SER A 107 -14.45 -5.11 14.56
N GLN A 108 -14.54 -5.54 15.83
CA GLN A 108 -13.52 -6.43 16.37
C GLN A 108 -13.44 -7.73 15.55
N ASP A 109 -14.59 -8.22 15.10
CA ASP A 109 -14.63 -9.43 14.29
C ASP A 109 -13.94 -9.22 12.93
N GLU A 110 -14.16 -8.07 12.31
CA GLU A 110 -13.48 -7.74 11.04
C GLU A 110 -11.99 -7.58 11.22
N TYR A 111 -11.57 -7.01 12.35
CA TYR A 111 -10.17 -6.78 12.63
C TYR A 111 -9.42 -8.10 12.81
N TYR A 112 -10.01 -9.05 13.52
CA TYR A 112 -9.40 -10.36 13.75
C TYR A 112 -9.77 -11.36 12.66
#